data_b1edcc750906f8027816480d68f186ab
#
_entry.id   b1edcc750906f8027816480d68f186ab
#
_cell.length_a   1.000
_cell.length_b   1.000
_cell.length_c   1.000
_cell.angle_alpha   90.00
_cell.angle_beta   90.00
_cell.angle_gamma   90.00
#
_symmetry.space_group_name_H-M   'P 1'
#
loop_
_entity.id
_entity.type
_entity.pdbx_description
1 polymer ?
#
loop_
_entity_poly.entity_id
_entity_poly.type
_entity_poly.pdbx_seq_one_letter_code
_entity_poly.pdbx_strand_id
1 'polypeptide(L)'
;MSDKPSADKQDEQDNKIDLYARDAHTFEEPPRSFGATLRYLGPGLILVGSIVGSGELIMTTKLGAQAGFALLWFVLLSCVIKTVVQAELARHVISSGETILVMFNKLPGPRVGRPSWLCLEWLLVVVLSTYVGLALWTWKFAARIGVAGLIAIVLAIWFVTATLIAIRHRRRVTTEGKDSQARPVLGWFLWLYLACQLVMFINGGAVIGGAGQALALGFENLLGKTDARLWTVGIAILCGSLLLAGRYKMLERMSLTMVFIFTLITILCTVLLHWTDNAITFEQVRQGLQFSLPEALGNNVTLTMIVLTALGMYAATGIGTWEMMHYTYWCVEKGYARHTGANQPDDEWVRRARGWIRVMYTDVLLTMVVFTVSTVCFYFLGAAILYPKHDPDGAQTLTVLQNIFTKSLGPWAATLFVVGGFVVLFSTTFSATAGSSRLVADALCVMGVVDGSDYHARLRFTRIYIVFGLTMGTVTYCLLQNPPLMLVISGFVAVVLYPVFGVGTLYLRYRGVDKRIRPGPLTTSWLWICGLTLAILSPAAGLLVLALQQGWIDI
;
A
#
# COMPACT_ATOMS: atom_id res chain seq x y z
N MET A 1 14.98 -43.77 -5.44
CA MET A 1 15.23 -42.62 -6.33
C MET A 1 13.86 -42.16 -6.83
N SER A 2 13.25 -41.18 -6.20
CA SER A 2 11.99 -40.62 -6.69
C SER A 2 12.33 -39.49 -7.65
N ASP A 3 11.94 -39.65 -8.91
CA ASP A 3 12.06 -38.64 -9.95
C ASP A 3 11.37 -37.35 -9.50
N LYS A 4 12.17 -36.32 -9.22
CA LYS A 4 11.64 -34.96 -9.11
C LYS A 4 11.20 -34.51 -10.50
N PRO A 5 9.94 -34.15 -10.70
CA PRO A 5 9.50 -33.64 -11.99
C PRO A 5 10.35 -32.43 -12.38
N SER A 6 10.69 -32.31 -13.67
CA SER A 6 11.45 -31.18 -14.20
C SER A 6 10.71 -29.87 -13.89
N ALA A 7 11.45 -28.77 -13.69
CA ALA A 7 10.90 -27.46 -13.34
C ALA A 7 9.75 -27.00 -14.24
N ASP A 8 9.78 -27.37 -15.53
CA ASP A 8 8.70 -27.07 -16.49
C ASP A 8 7.38 -27.84 -16.21
N LYS A 9 7.47 -29.09 -15.76
CA LYS A 9 6.27 -29.87 -15.41
C LYS A 9 5.63 -29.42 -14.09
N GLN A 10 6.44 -28.96 -13.14
CA GLN A 10 5.95 -28.36 -11.91
C GLN A 10 5.27 -27.01 -12.19
N ASP A 11 5.81 -26.25 -13.13
CA ASP A 11 5.27 -24.95 -13.54
C ASP A 11 3.97 -25.07 -14.35
N GLU A 12 3.76 -26.15 -15.11
CA GLU A 12 2.49 -26.45 -15.80
C GLU A 12 1.40 -26.94 -14.84
N GLN A 13 1.77 -27.65 -13.79
CA GLN A 13 0.86 -28.10 -12.74
C GLN A 13 0.42 -26.93 -11.84
N ASP A 14 1.33 -26.02 -11.50
CA ASP A 14 1.02 -24.82 -10.71
C ASP A 14 0.05 -23.86 -11.45
N ASN A 15 0.03 -23.89 -12.78
CA ASN A 15 -0.90 -23.08 -13.60
C ASN A 15 -2.35 -23.62 -13.63
N LYS A 16 -2.58 -24.84 -13.14
CA LYS A 16 -3.92 -25.49 -13.09
C LYS A 16 -4.54 -25.46 -11.70
N ILE A 17 -3.78 -25.07 -10.67
CA ILE A 17 -4.24 -25.09 -9.28
C ILE A 17 -4.85 -23.71 -8.95
N ASP A 18 -6.12 -23.70 -8.55
CA ASP A 18 -6.73 -22.50 -7.96
C ASP A 18 -6.10 -22.23 -6.60
N LEU A 19 -5.29 -21.15 -6.53
CA LEU A 19 -4.59 -20.76 -5.31
C LEU A 19 -5.54 -20.32 -4.18
N TYR A 20 -6.79 -20.00 -4.53
CA TYR A 20 -7.81 -19.57 -3.57
C TYR A 20 -8.71 -20.74 -3.11
N ALA A 21 -8.65 -21.89 -3.79
CA ALA A 21 -9.37 -23.08 -3.37
C ALA A 21 -8.64 -23.81 -2.24
N ARG A 22 -9.40 -24.36 -1.30
CA ARG A 22 -8.91 -25.24 -0.24
C ARG A 22 -9.42 -26.65 -0.50
N ASP A 23 -8.60 -27.50 -1.06
CA ASP A 23 -8.89 -28.91 -1.12
C ASP A 23 -8.64 -29.58 0.23
N ALA A 24 -9.55 -30.47 0.63
CA ALA A 24 -9.46 -31.16 1.92
C ALA A 24 -8.20 -32.04 2.07
N HIS A 25 -7.48 -32.29 0.98
CA HIS A 25 -6.34 -33.21 0.92
C HIS A 25 -4.98 -32.55 0.64
N THR A 26 -4.93 -31.24 0.42
CA THR A 26 -3.67 -30.50 0.13
C THR A 26 -3.18 -29.71 1.32
N PHE A 27 -2.92 -30.36 2.44
CA PHE A 27 -2.27 -29.75 3.59
C PHE A 27 -0.78 -30.10 3.64
N GLU A 28 0.03 -29.23 4.22
CA GLU A 28 1.46 -29.41 4.43
C GLU A 28 1.79 -29.14 5.90
N GLU A 29 2.66 -29.99 6.49
CA GLU A 29 3.11 -29.78 7.86
C GLU A 29 4.01 -28.53 7.95
N PRO A 30 3.80 -27.67 8.96
CA PRO A 30 4.60 -26.48 9.13
C PRO A 30 6.06 -26.82 9.44
N PRO A 31 7.03 -26.00 8.99
CA PRO A 31 8.45 -26.22 9.24
C PRO A 31 8.75 -26.18 10.74
N ARG A 32 9.60 -27.12 11.21
CA ARG A 32 9.94 -27.25 12.64
C ARG A 32 11.19 -26.45 13.02
N SER A 33 12.10 -26.19 12.10
CA SER A 33 13.34 -25.45 12.34
C SER A 33 13.28 -24.04 11.77
N PHE A 34 14.03 -23.11 12.37
CA PHE A 34 14.12 -21.72 11.89
C PHE A 34 14.65 -21.66 10.45
N GLY A 35 15.71 -22.43 10.14
CA GLY A 35 16.25 -22.47 8.78
C GLY A 35 15.27 -22.99 7.72
N ALA A 36 14.38 -23.95 8.09
CA ALA A 36 13.32 -24.41 7.23
C ALA A 36 12.23 -23.32 7.06
N THR A 37 11.92 -22.58 8.12
CA THR A 37 10.96 -21.46 8.09
C THR A 37 11.39 -20.39 7.08
N LEU A 38 12.68 -20.07 6.99
CA LEU A 38 13.20 -19.06 6.06
C LEU A 38 12.86 -19.34 4.59
N ARG A 39 12.67 -20.61 4.19
CA ARG A 39 12.28 -20.98 2.82
C ARG A 39 10.82 -20.64 2.47
N TYR A 40 9.98 -20.49 3.48
CA TYR A 40 8.58 -20.13 3.31
C TYR A 40 8.33 -18.64 3.43
N LEU A 41 9.32 -17.85 3.89
CA LEU A 41 9.19 -16.39 3.93
C LEU A 41 9.09 -15.85 2.49
N GLY A 42 8.45 -14.74 2.33
CA GLY A 42 8.27 -14.10 1.01
C GLY A 42 7.15 -13.06 0.99
N PRO A 43 5.93 -13.37 1.48
CA PRO A 43 4.82 -12.43 1.51
C PRO A 43 5.19 -11.07 2.08
N GLY A 44 5.84 -11.04 3.24
CA GLY A 44 6.28 -9.82 3.89
C GLY A 44 7.41 -9.11 3.14
N LEU A 45 8.34 -9.85 2.57
CA LEU A 45 9.45 -9.27 1.82
C LEU A 45 9.00 -8.67 0.47
N ILE A 46 8.01 -9.26 -0.21
CA ILE A 46 7.34 -8.62 -1.36
C ILE A 46 6.69 -7.31 -0.89
N LEU A 47 6.07 -7.34 0.29
CA LEU A 47 5.39 -6.20 0.86
C LEU A 47 6.35 -5.06 1.20
N VAL A 48 7.59 -5.33 1.68
CA VAL A 48 8.61 -4.30 1.91
C VAL A 48 8.84 -3.47 0.65
N GLY A 49 8.83 -4.11 -0.54
CA GLY A 49 8.94 -3.40 -1.81
C GLY A 49 7.83 -2.39 -2.06
N SER A 50 6.62 -2.59 -1.51
CA SER A 50 5.54 -1.59 -1.59
C SER A 50 5.52 -0.62 -0.41
N ILE A 51 6.03 -1.01 0.76
CA ILE A 51 6.09 -0.17 1.95
C ILE A 51 7.17 0.90 1.77
N VAL A 52 8.44 0.47 1.61
CA VAL A 52 9.56 1.40 1.49
C VAL A 52 9.55 2.02 0.11
N GLY A 53 9.05 3.22 0.03
CA GLY A 53 8.81 3.92 -1.24
C GLY A 53 8.81 5.43 -1.08
N SER A 54 7.87 6.06 -1.75
CA SER A 54 7.73 7.52 -1.73
C SER A 54 7.42 8.07 -0.33
N GLY A 55 6.73 7.30 0.53
CA GLY A 55 6.46 7.69 1.91
C GLY A 55 7.76 7.87 2.71
N GLU A 56 8.61 6.87 2.70
CA GLU A 56 9.89 6.88 3.40
C GLU A 56 10.87 7.87 2.78
N LEU A 57 11.03 7.82 1.46
CA LEU A 57 11.99 8.68 0.76
C LEU A 57 11.62 10.18 0.86
N ILE A 58 10.34 10.52 0.78
CA ILE A 58 9.88 11.92 0.72
C ILE A 58 9.41 12.38 2.10
N MET A 59 8.40 11.73 2.67
CA MET A 59 7.75 12.23 3.89
C MET A 59 8.59 12.04 5.15
N THR A 60 9.26 10.89 5.29
CA THR A 60 10.12 10.64 6.46
C THR A 60 11.36 11.51 6.45
N THR A 61 11.98 11.70 5.27
CA THR A 61 13.12 12.59 5.11
C THR A 61 12.73 14.05 5.36
N LYS A 62 11.55 14.48 4.87
CA LYS A 62 11.01 15.82 5.15
C LYS A 62 10.75 16.02 6.63
N LEU A 63 10.18 15.05 7.33
CA LEU A 63 9.98 15.14 8.77
C LEU A 63 11.30 15.28 9.52
N GLY A 64 12.32 14.52 9.14
CA GLY A 64 13.68 14.67 9.68
C GLY A 64 14.25 16.08 9.44
N ALA A 65 14.03 16.64 8.25
CA ALA A 65 14.45 18.00 7.91
C ALA A 65 13.79 19.08 8.76
N GLN A 66 12.53 18.90 9.14
CA GLN A 66 11.74 19.86 9.90
C GLN A 66 11.89 19.68 11.43
N ALA A 67 11.98 18.47 11.92
CA ALA A 67 11.95 18.13 13.35
C ALA A 67 13.33 17.72 13.92
N GLY A 68 14.37 17.62 13.08
CA GLY A 68 15.65 17.04 13.51
C GLY A 68 15.45 15.61 14.03
N PHE A 69 16.08 15.27 15.15
CA PHE A 69 15.97 13.96 15.75
C PHE A 69 14.75 13.80 16.70
N ALA A 70 14.06 14.89 17.06
CA ALA A 70 13.05 14.90 18.14
C ALA A 70 11.90 13.91 17.97
N LEU A 71 11.48 13.60 16.73
CA LEU A 71 10.35 12.71 16.46
C LEU A 71 10.75 11.28 16.06
N LEU A 72 11.98 10.84 16.36
CA LEU A 72 12.42 9.46 16.10
C LEU A 72 11.51 8.42 16.79
N TRP A 73 11.10 8.69 18.03
CA TRP A 73 10.17 7.85 18.78
C TRP A 73 8.83 7.66 18.04
N PHE A 74 8.31 8.72 17.43
CA PHE A 74 7.06 8.69 16.70
C PHE A 74 7.16 7.87 15.41
N VAL A 75 8.28 7.98 14.70
CA VAL A 75 8.59 7.15 13.52
C VAL A 75 8.60 5.67 13.88
N LEU A 76 9.31 5.28 14.95
CA LEU A 76 9.38 3.90 15.43
C LEU A 76 8.00 3.37 15.87
N LEU A 77 7.25 4.19 16.61
CA LEU A 77 5.90 3.84 17.07
C LEU A 77 4.96 3.59 15.89
N SER A 78 5.04 4.42 14.85
CA SER A 78 4.27 4.25 13.61
C SER A 78 4.53 2.90 12.93
N CYS A 79 5.79 2.46 12.88
CA CYS A 79 6.16 1.17 12.30
C CYS A 79 5.55 -0.02 13.08
N VAL A 80 5.57 0.03 14.41
CA VAL A 80 5.12 -1.09 15.27
C VAL A 80 3.60 -1.23 15.28
N ILE A 81 2.86 -0.13 15.48
CA ILE A 81 1.39 -0.16 15.66
C ILE A 81 0.68 -0.84 14.50
N LYS A 82 1.04 -0.49 13.29
CA LYS A 82 0.38 -0.99 12.07
C LYS A 82 0.68 -2.47 11.81
N THR A 83 1.88 -2.92 12.16
CA THR A 83 2.32 -4.31 12.00
C THR A 83 1.49 -5.30 12.80
N VAL A 84 1.05 -4.93 14.00
CA VAL A 84 0.22 -5.80 14.86
C VAL A 84 -1.15 -6.06 14.23
N VAL A 85 -1.76 -5.04 13.66
CA VAL A 85 -3.06 -5.16 12.96
C VAL A 85 -2.93 -6.01 11.70
N GLN A 86 -1.88 -5.79 10.90
CA GLN A 86 -1.57 -6.63 9.73
C GLN A 86 -1.44 -8.11 10.09
N ALA A 87 -0.68 -8.42 11.13
CA ALA A 87 -0.47 -9.80 11.57
C ALA A 87 -1.77 -10.50 11.98
N GLU A 88 -2.68 -9.78 12.63
CA GLU A 88 -3.97 -10.35 13.03
C GLU A 88 -4.91 -10.57 11.84
N LEU A 89 -4.91 -9.69 10.85
CA LEU A 89 -5.65 -9.91 9.59
C LEU A 89 -5.12 -11.14 8.85
N ALA A 90 -3.81 -11.29 8.75
CA ALA A 90 -3.19 -12.46 8.14
C ALA A 90 -3.51 -13.76 8.89
N ARG A 91 -3.52 -13.74 10.23
CA ARG A 91 -3.96 -14.87 11.05
C ARG A 91 -5.37 -15.33 10.64
N HIS A 92 -6.28 -14.37 10.48
CA HIS A 92 -7.64 -14.68 10.08
C HIS A 92 -7.68 -15.36 8.71
N VAL A 93 -6.98 -14.80 7.71
CA VAL A 93 -6.90 -15.36 6.35
C VAL A 93 -6.32 -16.77 6.36
N ILE A 94 -5.24 -17.02 7.09
CA ILE A 94 -4.59 -18.34 7.19
C ILE A 94 -5.55 -19.37 7.81
N SER A 95 -6.32 -18.97 8.81
CA SER A 95 -7.24 -19.88 9.52
C SER A 95 -8.56 -20.10 8.79
N SER A 96 -9.17 -19.05 8.23
CA SER A 96 -10.46 -19.13 7.53
C SER A 96 -10.33 -19.46 6.04
N GLY A 97 -9.23 -19.07 5.38
CA GLY A 97 -9.03 -19.10 3.93
C GLY A 97 -9.83 -18.06 3.15
N GLU A 98 -10.58 -17.23 3.86
CA GLU A 98 -11.33 -16.16 3.25
C GLU A 98 -10.41 -14.97 2.92
N THR A 99 -10.62 -14.35 1.77
CA THR A 99 -9.88 -13.12 1.44
C THR A 99 -10.35 -11.97 2.34
N ILE A 100 -9.50 -10.95 2.48
CA ILE A 100 -9.81 -9.82 3.35
C ILE A 100 -11.10 -9.10 2.96
N LEU A 101 -11.40 -9.00 1.66
CA LEU A 101 -12.63 -8.35 1.19
C LEU A 101 -13.87 -9.14 1.58
N VAL A 102 -13.82 -10.48 1.52
CA VAL A 102 -14.90 -11.35 2.01
C VAL A 102 -15.12 -11.15 3.51
N MET A 103 -14.02 -11.12 4.29
CA MET A 103 -14.09 -10.92 5.74
C MET A 103 -14.70 -9.56 6.11
N PHE A 104 -14.24 -8.48 5.47
CA PHE A 104 -14.72 -7.14 5.74
C PHE A 104 -16.14 -6.91 5.20
N ASN A 105 -16.57 -7.63 4.17
CA ASN A 105 -17.96 -7.64 3.73
C ASN A 105 -18.92 -8.21 4.80
N LYS A 106 -18.40 -9.01 5.75
CA LYS A 106 -19.16 -9.58 6.88
C LYS A 106 -19.22 -8.68 8.10
N LEU A 107 -18.52 -7.55 8.13
CA LEU A 107 -18.55 -6.61 9.25
C LEU A 107 -19.99 -6.11 9.51
N PRO A 108 -20.34 -5.81 10.79
CA PRO A 108 -21.65 -5.30 11.12
C PRO A 108 -21.89 -3.92 10.47
N GLY A 109 -23.11 -3.68 10.04
CA GLY A 109 -23.52 -2.42 9.42
C GLY A 109 -24.49 -2.62 8.25
N PRO A 110 -24.78 -1.55 7.49
CA PRO A 110 -25.69 -1.60 6.37
C PRO A 110 -25.23 -2.57 5.28
N ARG A 111 -26.17 -3.36 4.76
CA ARG A 111 -25.94 -4.30 3.68
C ARG A 111 -27.04 -4.14 2.63
N VAL A 112 -26.65 -4.14 1.37
CA VAL A 112 -27.55 -3.94 0.24
C VAL A 112 -27.31 -5.05 -0.78
N GLY A 113 -28.36 -5.62 -1.33
CA GLY A 113 -28.24 -6.52 -2.47
C GLY A 113 -27.58 -5.80 -3.64
N ARG A 114 -26.72 -6.48 -4.39
CA ARG A 114 -26.01 -5.87 -5.53
C ARG A 114 -27.00 -5.18 -6.47
N PRO A 115 -26.85 -3.86 -6.74
CA PRO A 115 -27.67 -3.16 -7.71
C PRO A 115 -27.38 -3.67 -9.14
N SER A 116 -28.38 -3.65 -10.01
CA SER A 116 -28.23 -4.09 -11.40
C SER A 116 -27.30 -3.20 -12.23
N TRP A 117 -27.13 -1.95 -11.83
CA TRP A 117 -26.22 -1.01 -12.50
C TRP A 117 -24.75 -1.19 -12.09
N LEU A 118 -24.45 -1.94 -11.01
CA LEU A 118 -23.07 -2.22 -10.61
C LEU A 118 -22.48 -3.31 -11.52
N CYS A 119 -21.95 -2.88 -12.65
CA CYS A 119 -21.31 -3.70 -13.66
C CYS A 119 -20.00 -3.06 -14.12
N LEU A 120 -19.22 -3.79 -14.91
CA LEU A 120 -17.93 -3.32 -15.40
C LEU A 120 -18.08 -2.05 -16.24
N GLU A 121 -19.12 -1.96 -17.07
CA GLU A 121 -19.41 -0.78 -17.90
C GLU A 121 -19.55 0.49 -17.05
N TRP A 122 -20.34 0.42 -15.98
CA TRP A 122 -20.51 1.54 -15.07
C TRP A 122 -19.22 1.93 -14.34
N LEU A 123 -18.45 0.94 -13.86
CA LEU A 123 -17.15 1.19 -13.20
C LEU A 123 -16.18 1.91 -14.13
N LEU A 124 -16.14 1.54 -15.42
CA LEU A 124 -15.32 2.23 -16.42
C LEU A 124 -15.78 3.67 -16.63
N VAL A 125 -17.10 3.92 -16.74
CA VAL A 125 -17.65 5.28 -16.84
C VAL A 125 -17.27 6.12 -15.62
N VAL A 126 -17.36 5.56 -14.42
CA VAL A 126 -16.96 6.24 -13.18
C VAL A 126 -15.51 6.68 -13.25
N VAL A 127 -14.59 5.78 -13.58
CA VAL A 127 -13.17 6.11 -13.68
C VAL A 127 -12.92 7.13 -14.78
N LEU A 128 -13.39 6.90 -16.00
CA LEU A 128 -13.12 7.78 -17.14
C LEU A 128 -13.68 9.19 -16.93
N SER A 129 -14.91 9.33 -16.40
CA SER A 129 -15.49 10.65 -16.12
C SER A 129 -14.76 11.39 -15.01
N THR A 130 -14.26 10.67 -14.00
CA THR A 130 -13.42 11.26 -12.95
C THR A 130 -12.12 11.82 -13.53
N TYR A 131 -11.48 11.08 -14.45
CA TYR A 131 -10.25 11.53 -15.09
C TYR A 131 -10.48 12.68 -16.08
N VAL A 132 -11.59 12.68 -16.81
CA VAL A 132 -11.99 13.84 -17.63
C VAL A 132 -12.20 15.05 -16.72
N GLY A 133 -12.88 14.88 -15.60
CA GLY A 133 -13.04 15.94 -14.59
C GLY A 133 -11.70 16.48 -14.08
N LEU A 134 -10.78 15.59 -13.74
CA LEU A 134 -9.43 15.96 -13.30
C LEU A 134 -8.65 16.73 -14.37
N ALA A 135 -8.72 16.28 -15.63
CA ALA A 135 -8.08 16.96 -16.76
C ALA A 135 -8.68 18.37 -17.00
N LEU A 136 -10.00 18.49 -16.94
CA LEU A 136 -10.68 19.79 -17.08
C LEU A 136 -10.30 20.74 -15.92
N TRP A 137 -10.10 20.20 -14.73
CA TRP A 137 -9.63 20.97 -13.58
C TRP A 137 -8.19 21.48 -13.79
N THR A 138 -7.27 20.63 -14.22
CA THR A 138 -5.86 21.01 -14.46
C THR A 138 -5.72 22.00 -15.62
N TRP A 139 -6.57 21.93 -16.63
CA TRP A 139 -6.57 22.88 -17.77
C TRP A 139 -7.27 24.21 -17.47
N LYS A 140 -7.51 24.52 -16.18
CA LYS A 140 -8.17 25.75 -15.71
C LYS A 140 -9.61 25.96 -16.26
N PHE A 141 -10.20 24.95 -16.87
CA PHE A 141 -11.59 25.01 -17.30
C PHE A 141 -12.54 25.15 -16.09
N ALA A 142 -12.10 24.61 -14.94
CA ALA A 142 -12.79 24.76 -13.65
C ALA A 142 -12.93 26.23 -13.19
N ALA A 143 -12.11 27.14 -13.69
CA ALA A 143 -12.23 28.57 -13.38
C ALA A 143 -13.57 29.17 -13.91
N ARG A 144 -14.19 28.55 -14.92
CA ARG A 144 -15.48 29.00 -15.47
C ARG A 144 -16.68 28.38 -14.76
N ILE A 145 -16.58 27.14 -14.27
CA ILE A 145 -17.71 26.36 -13.74
C ILE A 145 -17.60 26.21 -12.21
N GLY A 146 -16.40 26.43 -11.65
CA GLY A 146 -16.07 26.15 -10.26
C GLY A 146 -15.83 24.63 -10.00
N VAL A 147 -15.07 24.32 -8.96
CA VAL A 147 -14.76 22.92 -8.57
C VAL A 147 -16.04 22.17 -8.21
N ALA A 148 -16.96 22.82 -7.47
CA ALA A 148 -18.24 22.23 -7.08
C ALA A 148 -19.11 21.87 -8.28
N GLY A 149 -19.16 22.75 -9.31
CA GLY A 149 -19.87 22.49 -10.55
C GLY A 149 -19.30 21.30 -11.34
N LEU A 150 -17.96 21.17 -11.38
CA LEU A 150 -17.31 20.05 -12.03
C LEU A 150 -17.61 18.72 -11.32
N ILE A 151 -17.54 18.71 -9.99
CA ILE A 151 -17.92 17.54 -9.17
C ILE A 151 -19.40 17.18 -9.43
N ALA A 152 -20.29 18.15 -9.45
CA ALA A 152 -21.71 17.92 -9.71
C ALA A 152 -21.94 17.29 -11.10
N ILE A 153 -21.22 17.73 -12.13
CA ILE A 153 -21.28 17.14 -13.48
C ILE A 153 -20.83 15.68 -13.48
N VAL A 154 -19.69 15.38 -12.84
CA VAL A 154 -19.18 14.00 -12.74
C VAL A 154 -20.19 13.10 -12.02
N LEU A 155 -20.73 13.55 -10.87
CA LEU A 155 -21.73 12.80 -10.13
C LEU A 155 -23.04 12.61 -10.91
N ALA A 156 -23.46 13.62 -11.70
CA ALA A 156 -24.62 13.51 -12.56
C ALA A 156 -24.40 12.44 -13.67
N ILE A 157 -23.20 12.38 -14.26
CA ILE A 157 -22.84 11.33 -15.22
C ILE A 157 -22.94 9.94 -14.57
N TRP A 158 -22.46 9.77 -13.36
CA TRP A 158 -22.55 8.49 -12.64
C TRP A 158 -23.99 8.08 -12.39
N PHE A 159 -24.83 9.05 -11.94
CA PHE A 159 -26.24 8.78 -11.65
C PHE A 159 -27.04 8.46 -12.92
N VAL A 160 -26.87 9.26 -13.98
CA VAL A 160 -27.56 9.05 -15.27
C VAL A 160 -27.19 7.70 -15.88
N THR A 161 -25.90 7.36 -15.92
CA THR A 161 -25.45 6.07 -16.46
C THR A 161 -25.93 4.90 -15.62
N ALA A 162 -25.90 4.97 -14.29
CA ALA A 162 -26.48 3.96 -13.40
C ALA A 162 -27.97 3.75 -13.69
N THR A 163 -28.73 4.84 -13.84
CA THR A 163 -30.17 4.81 -14.13
C THR A 163 -30.45 4.16 -15.50
N LEU A 164 -29.70 4.54 -16.55
CA LEU A 164 -29.87 3.95 -17.89
C LEU A 164 -29.57 2.45 -17.90
N ILE A 165 -28.50 2.01 -17.23
CA ILE A 165 -28.16 0.59 -17.12
C ILE A 165 -29.24 -0.16 -16.32
N ALA A 166 -29.76 0.41 -15.24
CA ALA A 166 -30.84 -0.19 -14.46
C ALA A 166 -32.13 -0.37 -15.30
N ILE A 167 -32.51 0.64 -16.10
CA ILE A 167 -33.66 0.58 -17.00
C ILE A 167 -33.45 -0.50 -18.08
N ARG A 168 -32.26 -0.53 -18.70
CA ARG A 168 -31.92 -1.54 -19.71
C ARG A 168 -31.99 -2.95 -19.13
N HIS A 169 -31.49 -3.14 -17.89
CA HIS A 169 -31.57 -4.42 -17.22
C HIS A 169 -33.00 -4.84 -16.91
N ARG A 170 -33.82 -3.93 -16.37
CA ARG A 170 -35.25 -4.21 -16.13
C ARG A 170 -35.98 -4.65 -17.40
N ARG A 171 -35.75 -3.97 -18.52
CA ARG A 171 -36.35 -4.33 -19.83
C ARG A 171 -35.97 -5.75 -20.26
N ARG A 172 -34.68 -6.12 -20.12
CA ARG A 172 -34.19 -7.49 -20.45
C ARG A 172 -34.86 -8.57 -19.57
N VAL A 173 -34.92 -8.34 -18.24
CA VAL A 173 -35.56 -9.29 -17.32
C VAL A 173 -37.04 -9.50 -17.66
N THR A 174 -37.77 -8.41 -18.00
CA THR A 174 -39.17 -8.50 -18.41
C THR A 174 -39.35 -9.26 -19.74
N THR A 175 -38.37 -9.16 -20.64
CA THR A 175 -38.47 -9.79 -21.97
C THR A 175 -37.99 -11.25 -21.98
N GLU A 176 -36.98 -11.59 -21.19
CA GLU A 176 -36.30 -12.89 -21.22
C GLU A 176 -36.69 -13.85 -20.08
N GLY A 177 -37.45 -13.37 -19.08
CA GLY A 177 -37.92 -14.20 -17.94
C GLY A 177 -36.79 -14.73 -17.03
N LYS A 178 -35.56 -14.27 -17.20
CA LYS A 178 -34.37 -14.76 -16.49
C LYS A 178 -33.89 -13.79 -15.42
N ASP A 179 -34.43 -13.84 -14.23
CA ASP A 179 -33.82 -13.22 -13.03
C ASP A 179 -33.86 -14.20 -11.85
N SER A 180 -33.16 -15.32 -11.95
CA SER A 180 -33.15 -16.37 -10.94
C SER A 180 -31.79 -16.55 -10.22
N GLN A 181 -30.76 -15.75 -10.51
CA GLN A 181 -29.53 -15.83 -9.73
C GLN A 181 -29.61 -14.90 -8.52
N ALA A 182 -29.47 -15.49 -7.32
CA ALA A 182 -29.36 -14.72 -6.08
C ALA A 182 -28.21 -13.73 -6.16
N ARG A 183 -28.52 -12.43 -6.11
CA ARG A 183 -27.51 -11.38 -6.17
C ARG A 183 -26.71 -11.34 -4.87
N PRO A 184 -25.36 -11.20 -4.93
CA PRO A 184 -24.55 -11.10 -3.72
C PRO A 184 -24.97 -9.88 -2.89
N VAL A 185 -24.87 -10.04 -1.57
CA VAL A 185 -25.15 -8.97 -0.60
C VAL A 185 -23.85 -8.24 -0.32
N LEU A 186 -23.83 -6.94 -0.58
CA LEU A 186 -22.69 -6.06 -0.41
C LEU A 186 -22.80 -5.30 0.90
N GLY A 187 -21.80 -5.43 1.76
CA GLY A 187 -21.64 -4.61 2.96
C GLY A 187 -21.12 -3.22 2.65
N TRP A 188 -21.33 -2.30 3.57
CA TRP A 188 -20.87 -0.91 3.46
C TRP A 188 -19.39 -0.76 3.17
N PHE A 189 -18.54 -1.69 3.66
CA PHE A 189 -17.10 -1.65 3.43
C PHE A 189 -16.71 -1.73 1.96
N LEU A 190 -17.40 -2.54 1.15
CA LEU A 190 -17.10 -2.66 -0.28
C LEU A 190 -17.38 -1.35 -1.04
N TRP A 191 -18.38 -0.59 -0.62
CA TRP A 191 -18.69 0.74 -1.18
C TRP A 191 -17.60 1.75 -0.81
N LEU A 192 -17.18 1.74 0.46
CA LEU A 192 -16.06 2.55 0.93
C LEU A 192 -14.77 2.20 0.18
N TYR A 193 -14.50 0.90 0.01
CA TYR A 193 -13.35 0.43 -0.76
C TYR A 193 -13.37 0.97 -2.20
N LEU A 194 -14.51 0.90 -2.90
CA LEU A 194 -14.64 1.44 -4.27
C LEU A 194 -14.33 2.93 -4.32
N ALA A 195 -14.86 3.71 -3.38
CA ALA A 195 -14.59 5.15 -3.31
C ALA A 195 -13.10 5.43 -3.06
N CYS A 196 -12.48 4.73 -2.13
CA CYS A 196 -11.06 4.86 -1.83
C CYS A 196 -10.16 4.41 -3.00
N GLN A 197 -10.59 3.38 -3.75
CA GLN A 197 -9.82 2.87 -4.89
C GLN A 197 -9.63 3.92 -5.99
N LEU A 198 -10.59 4.83 -6.20
CA LEU A 198 -10.44 5.94 -7.15
C LEU A 198 -9.30 6.90 -6.74
N VAL A 199 -9.18 7.17 -5.45
CA VAL A 199 -8.11 8.03 -4.92
C VAL A 199 -6.75 7.34 -5.00
N MET A 200 -6.70 6.02 -4.90
CA MET A 200 -5.43 5.26 -4.97
C MET A 200 -4.75 5.29 -6.33
N PHE A 201 -5.44 5.63 -7.42
CA PHE A 201 -4.78 5.92 -8.69
C PHE A 201 -3.89 7.18 -8.61
N ILE A 202 -4.26 8.16 -7.76
CA ILE A 202 -3.43 9.34 -7.49
C ILE A 202 -2.14 8.93 -6.78
N ASN A 203 -2.23 8.02 -5.80
CA ASN A 203 -1.05 7.45 -5.14
C ASN A 203 -0.13 6.75 -6.15
N GLY A 204 -0.69 5.86 -6.99
CA GLY A 204 0.06 5.19 -8.06
C GLY A 204 0.80 6.16 -8.98
N GLY A 205 0.14 7.28 -9.33
CA GLY A 205 0.75 8.35 -10.10
C GLY A 205 1.91 9.06 -9.39
N ALA A 206 1.78 9.28 -8.07
CA ALA A 206 2.85 9.87 -7.27
C ALA A 206 4.12 9.00 -7.28
N VAL A 207 3.95 7.69 -7.10
CA VAL A 207 5.07 6.74 -7.01
C VAL A 207 5.76 6.57 -8.37
N ILE A 208 4.98 6.27 -9.42
CA ILE A 208 5.54 6.05 -10.76
C ILE A 208 6.14 7.33 -11.34
N GLY A 209 5.51 8.48 -11.08
CA GLY A 209 6.01 9.79 -11.48
C GLY A 209 7.30 10.17 -10.75
N GLY A 210 7.39 9.87 -9.46
CA GLY A 210 8.64 10.03 -8.69
C GLY A 210 9.78 9.20 -9.26
N ALA A 211 9.51 7.95 -9.67
CA ALA A 211 10.50 7.11 -10.35
C ALA A 211 10.94 7.74 -11.70
N GLY A 212 9.98 8.31 -12.45
CA GLY A 212 10.27 9.06 -13.69
C GLY A 212 11.15 10.28 -13.45
N GLN A 213 10.88 11.04 -12.37
CA GLN A 213 11.73 12.18 -11.97
C GLN A 213 13.13 11.74 -11.58
N ALA A 214 13.28 10.63 -10.85
CA ALA A 214 14.58 10.09 -10.48
C ALA A 214 15.44 9.74 -11.71
N LEU A 215 14.84 9.08 -12.72
CA LEU A 215 15.55 8.79 -13.97
C LEU A 215 15.86 10.05 -14.77
N ALA A 216 14.92 11.01 -14.88
CA ALA A 216 15.17 12.27 -15.57
C ALA A 216 16.37 13.00 -14.98
N LEU A 217 16.50 13.05 -13.65
CA LEU A 217 17.67 13.61 -12.95
C LEU A 217 18.95 12.82 -13.21
N GLY A 218 18.88 11.48 -13.21
CA GLY A 218 20.04 10.62 -13.41
C GLY A 218 20.66 10.73 -14.80
N PHE A 219 19.84 10.95 -15.81
CA PHE A 219 20.28 11.07 -17.19
C PHE A 219 20.47 12.52 -17.68
N GLU A 220 20.25 13.53 -16.82
CA GLU A 220 20.37 14.95 -17.19
C GLU A 220 21.77 15.29 -17.74
N ASN A 221 22.84 14.73 -17.17
CA ASN A 221 24.21 14.95 -17.64
C ASN A 221 24.51 14.31 -19.02
N LEU A 222 23.78 13.26 -19.39
CA LEU A 222 24.00 12.53 -20.65
C LEU A 222 23.10 13.02 -21.78
N LEU A 223 21.83 13.29 -21.47
CA LEU A 223 20.77 13.56 -22.45
C LEU A 223 20.26 15.01 -22.38
N GLY A 224 20.83 15.82 -21.45
CA GLY A 224 20.26 17.12 -21.12
C GLY A 224 18.95 17.01 -20.35
N LYS A 225 18.27 18.15 -20.15
CA LYS A 225 16.98 18.16 -19.45
C LYS A 225 15.93 17.40 -20.25
N THR A 226 15.49 16.28 -19.72
CA THR A 226 14.42 15.43 -20.30
C THR A 226 13.14 15.58 -19.49
N ASP A 227 11.99 15.42 -20.18
CA ASP A 227 10.69 15.45 -19.51
C ASP A 227 10.49 14.16 -18.71
N ALA A 228 10.28 14.28 -17.41
CA ALA A 228 10.01 13.15 -16.50
C ALA A 228 8.77 12.33 -16.92
N ARG A 229 7.83 12.90 -17.67
CA ARG A 229 6.66 12.19 -18.21
C ARG A 229 7.06 11.07 -19.16
N LEU A 230 8.06 11.30 -20.01
CA LEU A 230 8.57 10.27 -20.94
C LEU A 230 9.15 9.09 -20.19
N TRP A 231 9.95 9.37 -19.15
CA TRP A 231 10.50 8.35 -18.28
C TRP A 231 9.41 7.57 -17.53
N THR A 232 8.37 8.27 -17.06
CA THR A 232 7.23 7.65 -16.38
C THR A 232 6.49 6.68 -17.29
N VAL A 233 6.27 7.02 -18.56
CA VAL A 233 5.68 6.11 -19.56
C VAL A 233 6.59 4.90 -19.79
N GLY A 234 7.89 5.10 -19.96
CA GLY A 234 8.86 4.01 -20.10
C GLY A 234 8.85 3.04 -18.89
N ILE A 235 8.80 3.59 -17.68
CA ILE A 235 8.68 2.79 -16.44
C ILE A 235 7.35 2.03 -16.39
N ALA A 236 6.24 2.63 -16.81
CA ALA A 236 4.95 1.95 -16.85
C ALA A 236 4.97 0.75 -17.81
N ILE A 237 5.57 0.92 -19.00
CA ILE A 237 5.72 -0.16 -19.98
C ILE A 237 6.63 -1.27 -19.41
N LEU A 238 7.77 -0.91 -18.84
CA LEU A 238 8.70 -1.86 -18.23
C LEU A 238 8.03 -2.64 -17.08
N CYS A 239 7.40 -1.94 -16.15
CA CYS A 239 6.71 -2.54 -15.02
C CYS A 239 5.56 -3.46 -15.47
N GLY A 240 4.75 -2.98 -16.42
CA GLY A 240 3.63 -3.75 -16.98
C GLY A 240 4.10 -5.01 -17.70
N SER A 241 5.13 -4.93 -18.53
CA SER A 241 5.68 -6.09 -19.24
C SER A 241 6.23 -7.15 -18.28
N LEU A 242 6.96 -6.72 -17.24
CA LEU A 242 7.49 -7.62 -16.21
C LEU A 242 6.37 -8.31 -15.42
N LEU A 243 5.33 -7.56 -15.03
CA LEU A 243 4.19 -8.11 -14.28
C LEU A 243 3.32 -9.06 -15.12
N LEU A 244 3.12 -8.75 -16.40
CA LEU A 244 2.33 -9.59 -17.31
C LEU A 244 3.07 -10.88 -17.70
N ALA A 245 4.40 -10.82 -17.85
CA ALA A 245 5.24 -11.99 -18.13
C ALA A 245 5.53 -12.81 -16.87
N GLY A 246 5.51 -12.18 -15.68
CA GLY A 246 5.98 -12.76 -14.44
C GLY A 246 4.96 -13.69 -13.75
N ARG A 247 5.51 -14.76 -13.17
CA ARG A 247 4.81 -15.63 -12.21
C ARG A 247 5.13 -15.19 -10.79
N TYR A 248 4.38 -15.68 -9.77
CA TYR A 248 4.61 -15.34 -8.36
C TYR A 248 6.09 -15.46 -7.93
N LYS A 249 6.77 -16.55 -8.29
CA LYS A 249 8.19 -16.76 -7.97
C LYS A 249 9.13 -15.69 -8.55
N MET A 250 8.83 -15.20 -9.77
CA MET A 250 9.60 -14.12 -10.39
C MET A 250 9.35 -12.80 -9.66
N LEU A 251 8.09 -12.48 -9.35
CA LEU A 251 7.71 -11.30 -8.58
C LEU A 251 8.39 -11.30 -7.21
N GLU A 252 8.33 -12.43 -6.48
CA GLU A 252 8.99 -12.60 -5.19
C GLU A 252 10.50 -12.34 -5.30
N ARG A 253 11.18 -12.96 -6.27
CA ARG A 253 12.62 -12.80 -6.45
C ARG A 253 13.01 -11.38 -6.82
N MET A 254 12.29 -10.75 -7.74
CA MET A 254 12.55 -9.35 -8.12
C MET A 254 12.34 -8.39 -6.96
N SER A 255 11.23 -8.52 -6.23
CA SER A 255 10.98 -7.70 -5.04
C SER A 255 12.07 -7.87 -4.00
N LEU A 256 12.48 -9.11 -3.69
CA LEU A 256 13.58 -9.40 -2.76
C LEU A 256 14.89 -8.73 -3.18
N THR A 257 15.24 -8.83 -4.46
CA THR A 257 16.47 -8.23 -4.98
C THR A 257 16.44 -6.71 -4.86
N MET A 258 15.33 -6.08 -5.23
CA MET A 258 15.16 -4.62 -5.13
C MET A 258 15.19 -4.16 -3.66
N VAL A 259 14.47 -4.86 -2.77
CA VAL A 259 14.48 -4.58 -1.31
C VAL A 259 15.91 -4.66 -0.76
N PHE A 260 16.66 -5.70 -1.10
CA PHE A 260 18.04 -5.84 -0.66
C PHE A 260 18.92 -4.68 -1.13
N ILE A 261 18.85 -4.34 -2.41
CA ILE A 261 19.66 -3.27 -3.01
C ILE A 261 19.36 -1.94 -2.35
N PHE A 262 18.09 -1.52 -2.24
CA PHE A 262 17.79 -0.20 -1.67
C PHE A 262 18.08 -0.13 -0.17
N THR A 263 17.80 -1.20 0.59
CA THR A 263 18.12 -1.23 2.02
C THR A 263 19.63 -1.09 2.23
N LEU A 264 20.43 -1.82 1.44
CA LEU A 264 21.89 -1.72 1.49
C LEU A 264 22.37 -0.31 1.15
N ILE A 265 21.86 0.29 0.08
CA ILE A 265 22.21 1.66 -0.32
C ILE A 265 21.85 2.66 0.79
N THR A 266 20.66 2.56 1.37
CA THR A 266 20.18 3.49 2.39
C THR A 266 21.01 3.38 3.68
N ILE A 267 21.33 2.16 4.10
CA ILE A 267 22.23 1.93 5.25
C ILE A 267 23.61 2.48 4.95
N LEU A 268 24.16 2.21 3.75
CA LEU A 268 25.47 2.71 3.35
C LEU A 268 25.53 4.23 3.39
N CYS A 269 24.53 4.93 2.83
CA CYS A 269 24.45 6.39 2.90
C CYS A 269 24.43 6.90 4.34
N THR A 270 23.64 6.25 5.22
CA THR A 270 23.55 6.65 6.63
C THR A 270 24.87 6.42 7.38
N VAL A 271 25.54 5.30 7.14
CA VAL A 271 26.84 4.97 7.75
C VAL A 271 27.94 5.95 7.26
N LEU A 272 27.94 6.29 5.97
CA LEU A 272 28.91 7.23 5.40
C LEU A 272 28.83 8.63 6.01
N LEU A 273 27.70 9.03 6.59
CA LEU A 273 27.60 10.30 7.33
C LEU A 273 28.57 10.38 8.51
N HIS A 274 28.97 9.22 9.06
CA HIS A 274 29.93 9.20 10.18
C HIS A 274 31.28 9.87 9.84
N TRP A 275 31.67 9.87 8.57
CA TRP A 275 32.93 10.47 8.09
C TRP A 275 32.74 11.88 7.50
N THR A 276 31.61 12.53 7.78
CA THR A 276 31.28 13.89 7.32
C THR A 276 31.02 14.80 8.50
N ASP A 277 30.91 16.11 8.23
CA ASP A 277 30.52 17.11 9.24
C ASP A 277 29.09 16.90 9.77
N ASN A 278 28.31 16.03 9.14
CA ASN A 278 26.94 15.68 9.52
C ASN A 278 26.88 14.35 10.30
N ALA A 279 27.96 13.95 10.98
CA ALA A 279 28.00 12.70 11.76
C ALA A 279 26.92 12.66 12.83
N ILE A 280 26.18 11.54 12.86
CA ILE A 280 25.10 11.32 13.82
C ILE A 280 25.72 10.90 15.16
N THR A 281 25.39 11.64 16.23
CA THR A 281 25.87 11.35 17.58
C THR A 281 24.89 10.47 18.36
N PHE A 282 25.42 9.66 19.28
CA PHE A 282 24.59 8.84 20.17
C PHE A 282 23.62 9.70 21.00
N GLU A 283 24.05 10.90 21.41
CA GLU A 283 23.21 11.81 22.19
C GLU A 283 21.99 12.30 21.40
N GLN A 284 22.13 12.61 20.11
CA GLN A 284 20.99 12.97 19.23
C GLN A 284 19.98 11.83 19.11
N VAL A 285 20.46 10.58 18.95
CA VAL A 285 19.58 9.42 18.91
C VAL A 285 18.87 9.22 20.24
N ARG A 286 19.59 9.36 21.37
CA ARG A 286 19.03 9.27 22.72
C ARG A 286 17.95 10.32 22.96
N GLN A 287 18.18 11.57 22.58
CA GLN A 287 17.21 12.66 22.67
C GLN A 287 15.97 12.36 21.83
N GLY A 288 16.16 11.83 20.62
CA GLY A 288 15.05 11.45 19.72
C GLY A 288 14.15 10.33 20.27
N LEU A 289 14.60 9.60 21.30
CA LEU A 289 13.82 8.55 21.95
C LEU A 289 13.11 9.03 23.25
N GLN A 290 13.27 10.28 23.67
CA GLN A 290 12.76 10.82 24.94
C GLN A 290 11.31 11.30 24.90
N PHE A 291 10.52 10.98 23.85
CA PHE A 291 9.14 11.45 23.67
C PHE A 291 8.98 12.97 23.75
N SER A 292 10.01 13.70 23.33
CA SER A 292 9.99 15.16 23.24
C SER A 292 9.20 15.62 22.00
N LEU A 293 8.63 16.82 22.09
CA LEU A 293 8.09 17.53 20.93
C LEU A 293 9.20 18.42 20.34
N PRO A 294 9.24 18.60 19.02
CA PRO A 294 10.22 19.50 18.40
C PRO A 294 9.93 20.95 18.80
N GLU A 295 10.98 21.70 19.03
CA GLU A 295 10.87 23.15 19.20
C GLU A 295 10.61 23.81 17.84
N ALA A 296 9.77 24.84 17.80
CA ALA A 296 9.54 25.62 16.60
C ALA A 296 10.85 26.31 16.17
N LEU A 297 11.31 25.97 14.99
CA LEU A 297 12.49 26.61 14.38
C LEU A 297 12.07 27.97 13.80
N GLY A 298 12.21 29.03 14.57
CA GLY A 298 11.80 30.39 14.22
C GLY A 298 11.87 30.73 12.72
N ASN A 299 10.97 31.56 12.30
CA ASN A 299 10.76 32.22 11.00
C ASN A 299 10.30 31.39 9.79
N ASN A 300 10.64 30.10 9.60
CA ASN A 300 10.29 29.39 8.37
C ASN A 300 9.55 28.06 8.57
N VAL A 301 9.62 27.41 9.73
CA VAL A 301 8.95 26.13 10.02
C VAL A 301 8.18 26.25 11.32
N THR A 302 6.86 26.33 11.21
CA THR A 302 5.95 26.39 12.37
C THR A 302 5.74 25.02 12.96
N LEU A 303 5.40 24.93 14.25
CA LEU A 303 5.01 23.67 14.90
C LEU A 303 3.85 23.01 14.16
N THR A 304 2.91 23.79 13.64
CA THR A 304 1.82 23.36 12.78
C THR A 304 2.32 22.57 11.56
N MET A 305 3.32 23.09 10.84
CA MET A 305 3.88 22.41 9.66
C MET A 305 4.55 21.08 10.05
N ILE A 306 5.26 21.04 11.17
CA ILE A 306 5.90 19.81 11.69
C ILE A 306 4.82 18.77 12.03
N VAL A 307 3.77 19.17 12.73
CA VAL A 307 2.64 18.28 13.08
C VAL A 307 1.97 17.75 11.83
N LEU A 308 1.68 18.61 10.84
CA LEU A 308 1.08 18.18 9.57
C LEU A 308 1.99 17.18 8.83
N THR A 309 3.28 17.43 8.78
CA THR A 309 4.25 16.52 8.16
C THR A 309 4.35 15.21 8.93
N ALA A 310 4.34 15.24 10.27
CA ALA A 310 4.37 14.05 11.12
C ALA A 310 3.12 13.17 10.89
N LEU A 311 1.94 13.77 10.77
CA LEU A 311 0.70 13.08 10.47
C LEU A 311 0.69 12.53 9.03
N GLY A 312 1.19 13.30 8.07
CA GLY A 312 1.39 12.85 6.69
C GLY A 312 2.38 11.68 6.62
N MET A 313 3.48 11.74 7.35
CA MET A 313 4.42 10.64 7.50
C MET A 313 3.74 9.41 8.12
N TYR A 314 3.02 9.57 9.23
CA TYR A 314 2.26 8.47 9.83
C TYR A 314 1.31 7.79 8.84
N ALA A 315 0.65 8.54 7.98
CA ALA A 315 -0.24 7.99 6.96
C ALA A 315 0.51 7.28 5.83
N ALA A 316 1.63 7.84 5.38
CA ALA A 316 2.33 7.43 4.16
C ALA A 316 3.48 6.44 4.38
N THR A 317 4.00 6.30 5.62
CA THR A 317 5.16 5.43 5.91
C THR A 317 4.76 4.17 6.65
N GLY A 318 5.60 3.15 6.54
CA GLY A 318 5.34 1.84 7.10
C GLY A 318 4.15 1.15 6.41
N ILE A 319 3.44 0.31 7.14
CA ILE A 319 2.34 -0.49 6.59
C ILE A 319 1.08 0.37 6.43
N GLY A 320 0.70 0.70 5.21
CA GLY A 320 -0.57 1.34 4.89
C GLY A 320 -1.75 0.36 4.87
N THR A 321 -2.97 0.88 4.70
CA THR A 321 -4.18 0.05 4.65
C THR A 321 -4.20 -0.87 3.42
N TRP A 322 -3.65 -0.41 2.27
CA TRP A 322 -3.49 -1.23 1.07
C TRP A 322 -2.47 -2.34 1.29
N GLU A 323 -1.34 -2.04 1.92
CA GLU A 323 -0.30 -3.00 2.27
C GLU A 323 -0.84 -4.08 3.23
N MET A 324 -1.68 -3.70 4.21
CA MET A 324 -2.37 -4.66 5.08
C MET A 324 -3.25 -5.62 4.28
N MET A 325 -3.97 -5.11 3.27
CA MET A 325 -4.78 -5.95 2.37
C MET A 325 -3.89 -6.81 1.47
N HIS A 326 -2.89 -6.23 0.79
CA HIS A 326 -1.99 -6.96 -0.11
C HIS A 326 -1.30 -8.13 0.59
N TYR A 327 -0.84 -7.93 1.83
CA TYR A 327 -0.19 -8.98 2.61
C TYR A 327 -1.04 -10.24 2.73
N THR A 328 -2.33 -10.09 2.90
CA THR A 328 -3.25 -11.23 3.01
C THR A 328 -3.31 -12.05 1.72
N TYR A 329 -3.27 -11.40 0.54
CA TYR A 329 -3.21 -12.09 -0.75
C TYR A 329 -1.87 -12.79 -0.96
N TRP A 330 -0.76 -12.16 -0.55
CA TRP A 330 0.55 -12.81 -0.60
C TRP A 330 0.62 -14.07 0.28
N CYS A 331 -0.01 -14.05 1.46
CA CYS A 331 -0.15 -15.23 2.31
C CYS A 331 -0.96 -16.36 1.64
N VAL A 332 -2.03 -16.00 0.89
CA VAL A 332 -2.83 -16.98 0.12
C VAL A 332 -2.00 -17.56 -1.02
N GLU A 333 -1.36 -16.72 -1.84
CA GLU A 333 -0.56 -17.16 -2.99
C GLU A 333 0.71 -17.94 -2.60
N LYS A 334 1.32 -17.63 -1.45
CA LYS A 334 2.42 -18.44 -0.88
C LYS A 334 1.93 -19.81 -0.38
N GLY A 335 0.62 -19.95 -0.18
CA GLY A 335 0.01 -21.21 0.22
C GLY A 335 -0.21 -21.40 1.71
N TYR A 336 0.03 -20.41 2.57
CA TYR A 336 -0.14 -20.57 4.02
C TYR A 336 -1.55 -21.05 4.40
N ALA A 337 -2.59 -20.47 3.77
CA ALA A 337 -3.96 -20.87 3.99
C ALA A 337 -4.26 -22.28 3.45
N ARG A 338 -3.73 -22.63 2.27
CA ARG A 338 -3.88 -23.94 1.65
C ARG A 338 -3.18 -25.03 2.46
N HIS A 339 -1.93 -24.77 2.89
CA HIS A 339 -1.15 -25.70 3.71
C HIS A 339 -1.77 -25.95 5.09
N THR A 340 -2.49 -24.98 5.64
CA THR A 340 -3.26 -25.16 6.89
C THR A 340 -4.43 -26.12 6.68
N GLY A 341 -5.06 -26.11 5.49
CA GLY A 341 -6.25 -26.89 5.17
C GLY A 341 -7.55 -26.29 5.72
N ALA A 342 -8.68 -26.92 5.36
CA ALA A 342 -9.99 -26.51 5.86
C ALA A 342 -10.08 -26.67 7.38
N ASN A 343 -10.83 -25.78 8.04
CA ASN A 343 -11.03 -25.86 9.50
C ASN A 343 -11.77 -27.16 9.85
N GLN A 344 -11.14 -27.99 10.66
CA GLN A 344 -11.66 -29.25 11.15
C GLN A 344 -11.70 -29.23 12.68
N PRO A 345 -12.59 -30.01 13.31
CA PRO A 345 -12.71 -30.04 14.77
C PRO A 345 -11.56 -30.81 15.46
N ASP A 346 -10.56 -31.29 14.70
CA ASP A 346 -9.44 -32.08 15.19
C ASP A 346 -8.27 -31.23 15.75
N ASP A 347 -7.47 -31.85 16.61
CA ASP A 347 -6.27 -31.23 17.18
C ASP A 347 -5.12 -31.11 16.18
N GLU A 348 -5.13 -31.91 15.11
CA GLU A 348 -4.12 -31.86 14.05
C GLU A 348 -4.24 -30.58 13.24
N TRP A 349 -5.46 -30.18 12.90
CA TRP A 349 -5.68 -28.88 12.26
C TRP A 349 -5.21 -27.74 13.14
N VAL A 350 -5.51 -27.78 14.45
CA VAL A 350 -5.05 -26.73 15.39
C VAL A 350 -3.53 -26.65 15.43
N ARG A 351 -2.84 -27.78 15.44
CA ARG A 351 -1.37 -27.86 15.41
C ARG A 351 -0.83 -27.25 14.11
N ARG A 352 -1.37 -27.62 12.95
CA ARG A 352 -0.96 -27.08 11.64
C ARG A 352 -1.22 -25.57 11.58
N ALA A 353 -2.41 -25.11 11.94
CA ALA A 353 -2.78 -23.71 11.94
C ALA A 353 -1.84 -22.86 12.81
N ARG A 354 -1.54 -23.32 14.06
CA ARG A 354 -0.58 -22.64 14.94
C ARG A 354 0.83 -22.61 14.36
N GLY A 355 1.23 -23.66 13.65
CA GLY A 355 2.53 -23.73 12.99
C GLY A 355 2.66 -22.74 11.85
N TRP A 356 1.70 -22.68 10.94
CA TRP A 356 1.69 -21.73 9.82
C TRP A 356 1.52 -20.28 10.29
N ILE A 357 0.75 -20.04 11.34
CA ILE A 357 0.66 -18.73 11.99
C ILE A 357 2.03 -18.31 12.56
N ARG A 358 2.83 -19.25 13.11
CA ARG A 358 4.20 -18.96 13.57
C ARG A 358 5.11 -18.57 12.39
N VAL A 359 5.02 -19.26 11.26
CA VAL A 359 5.74 -18.90 10.03
C VAL A 359 5.38 -17.47 9.60
N MET A 360 4.10 -17.15 9.56
CA MET A 360 3.60 -15.80 9.25
C MET A 360 4.14 -14.75 10.23
N TYR A 361 4.17 -15.02 11.53
CA TYR A 361 4.75 -14.07 12.49
C TYR A 361 6.24 -13.84 12.27
N THR A 362 6.99 -14.89 11.91
CA THR A 362 8.41 -14.74 11.57
C THR A 362 8.58 -13.86 10.33
N ASP A 363 7.74 -14.04 9.31
CA ASP A 363 7.71 -13.22 8.10
C ASP A 363 7.38 -11.75 8.40
N VAL A 364 6.35 -11.50 9.22
CA VAL A 364 5.94 -10.16 9.64
C VAL A 364 7.02 -9.46 10.46
N LEU A 365 7.65 -10.16 11.41
CA LEU A 365 8.71 -9.58 12.25
C LEU A 365 9.95 -9.22 11.43
N LEU A 366 10.37 -10.13 10.54
CA LEU A 366 11.51 -9.84 9.65
C LEU A 366 11.21 -8.64 8.76
N THR A 367 10.03 -8.60 8.17
CA THR A 367 9.52 -7.48 7.37
C THR A 367 9.56 -6.18 8.17
N MET A 368 9.04 -6.20 9.41
CA MET A 368 9.04 -5.04 10.31
C MET A 368 10.46 -4.51 10.56
N VAL A 369 11.41 -5.40 10.82
CA VAL A 369 12.81 -4.99 11.03
C VAL A 369 13.37 -4.32 9.77
N VAL A 370 13.19 -4.94 8.59
CA VAL A 370 13.75 -4.41 7.33
C VAL A 370 13.19 -3.04 7.00
N PHE A 371 11.86 -2.86 7.02
CA PHE A 371 11.31 -1.55 6.67
C PHE A 371 11.56 -0.50 7.76
N THR A 372 11.57 -0.88 9.06
CA THR A 372 11.87 0.06 10.14
C THR A 372 13.30 0.58 10.03
N VAL A 373 14.28 -0.30 9.76
CA VAL A 373 15.67 0.13 9.52
C VAL A 373 15.74 1.11 8.35
N SER A 374 15.10 0.80 7.22
CA SER A 374 15.07 1.70 6.06
C SER A 374 14.43 3.05 6.40
N THR A 375 13.27 3.04 7.09
CA THR A 375 12.56 4.26 7.50
C THR A 375 13.40 5.13 8.44
N VAL A 376 14.07 4.52 9.42
CA VAL A 376 14.98 5.22 10.35
C VAL A 376 16.17 5.82 9.61
N CYS A 377 16.75 5.10 8.65
CA CYS A 377 17.85 5.62 7.84
C CYS A 377 17.40 6.86 7.03
N PHE A 378 16.23 6.83 6.38
CA PHE A 378 15.70 8.01 5.67
C PHE A 378 15.41 9.19 6.64
N TYR A 379 14.91 8.90 7.83
CA TYR A 379 14.72 9.91 8.87
C TYR A 379 16.05 10.56 9.27
N PHE A 380 17.07 9.74 9.52
CA PHE A 380 18.40 10.20 9.89
C PHE A 380 19.07 11.02 8.80
N LEU A 381 18.95 10.60 7.54
CA LEU A 381 19.46 11.37 6.41
C LEU A 381 18.79 12.75 6.33
N GLY A 382 17.46 12.82 6.54
CA GLY A 382 16.75 14.09 6.65
C GLY A 382 17.22 14.95 7.82
N ALA A 383 17.28 14.36 9.02
CA ALA A 383 17.65 15.07 10.24
C ALA A 383 19.10 15.54 10.25
N ALA A 384 20.04 14.73 9.78
CA ALA A 384 21.46 15.08 9.83
C ALA A 384 21.90 16.06 8.73
N ILE A 385 21.30 15.96 7.53
CA ILE A 385 21.78 16.72 6.36
C ILE A 385 20.95 18.00 6.15
N LEU A 386 19.62 17.93 6.38
CA LEU A 386 18.70 19.00 6.00
C LEU A 386 18.37 19.95 7.15
N TYR A 387 18.30 19.43 8.36
CA TYR A 387 17.95 20.21 9.55
C TYR A 387 19.09 21.16 9.96
N PRO A 388 18.82 22.42 10.31
CA PRO A 388 17.56 23.17 10.19
C PRO A 388 17.45 23.99 8.89
N LYS A 389 18.32 23.77 7.92
CA LYS A 389 18.62 24.72 6.82
C LYS A 389 17.72 24.62 5.61
N HIS A 390 17.13 23.44 5.33
CA HIS A 390 16.42 23.19 4.08
C HIS A 390 15.16 22.39 4.31
N ASP A 391 13.99 22.94 3.99
CA ASP A 391 12.74 22.20 3.91
C ASP A 391 12.47 21.77 2.46
N PRO A 392 12.53 20.46 2.11
CA PRO A 392 12.27 20.02 0.76
C PRO A 392 10.77 20.10 0.47
N ASP A 393 10.35 21.10 -0.30
CA ASP A 393 8.95 21.30 -0.67
C ASP A 393 8.71 21.30 -2.19
N GLY A 394 7.54 20.82 -2.59
CA GLY A 394 7.04 20.91 -3.95
C GLY A 394 7.56 19.85 -4.94
N ALA A 395 7.38 20.14 -6.24
CA ALA A 395 7.67 19.22 -7.34
C ALA A 395 9.16 18.88 -7.50
N GLN A 396 10.05 19.67 -6.90
CA GLN A 396 11.52 19.51 -7.00
C GLN A 396 12.13 18.79 -5.79
N THR A 397 11.32 18.14 -4.94
CA THR A 397 11.80 17.48 -3.72
C THR A 397 12.97 16.53 -3.98
N LEU A 398 12.91 15.72 -5.03
CA LEU A 398 14.00 14.79 -5.37
C LEU A 398 15.28 15.52 -5.79
N THR A 399 15.17 16.63 -6.52
CA THR A 399 16.34 17.46 -6.92
C THR A 399 17.00 18.10 -5.71
N VAL A 400 16.19 18.60 -4.76
CA VAL A 400 16.69 19.17 -3.51
C VAL A 400 17.41 18.10 -2.70
N LEU A 401 16.82 16.92 -2.53
CA LEU A 401 17.42 15.79 -1.84
C LEU A 401 18.75 15.37 -2.52
N GLN A 402 18.78 15.21 -3.84
CA GLN A 402 19.98 14.85 -4.59
C GLN A 402 21.11 15.86 -4.35
N ASN A 403 20.81 17.16 -4.49
CA ASN A 403 21.81 18.24 -4.33
C ASN A 403 22.41 18.26 -2.93
N ILE A 404 21.63 17.91 -1.92
CA ILE A 404 22.07 17.90 -0.54
C ILE A 404 22.96 16.69 -0.26
N PHE A 405 22.56 15.50 -0.74
CA PHE A 405 23.41 14.32 -0.67
C PHE A 405 24.76 14.54 -1.37
N THR A 406 24.74 15.21 -2.53
CA THR A 406 25.95 15.55 -3.27
C THR A 406 26.85 16.51 -2.50
N LYS A 407 26.28 17.53 -1.85
CA LYS A 407 27.04 18.48 -1.03
C LYS A 407 27.64 17.85 0.23
N SER A 408 26.95 16.88 0.82
CA SER A 408 27.37 16.24 2.08
C SER A 408 28.34 15.07 1.88
N LEU A 409 28.12 14.26 0.84
CA LEU A 409 28.88 13.02 0.59
C LEU A 409 29.81 13.11 -0.62
N GLY A 410 29.72 14.19 -1.41
CA GLY A 410 30.50 14.39 -2.63
C GLY A 410 29.74 14.01 -3.92
N PRO A 411 30.30 14.33 -5.10
CA PRO A 411 29.62 14.20 -6.39
C PRO A 411 29.13 12.78 -6.73
N TRP A 412 29.84 11.76 -6.25
CA TRP A 412 29.48 10.35 -6.47
C TRP A 412 28.15 9.96 -5.81
N ALA A 413 27.77 10.65 -4.73
CA ALA A 413 26.52 10.39 -4.02
C ALA A 413 25.27 10.74 -4.86
N ALA A 414 25.40 11.63 -5.84
CA ALA A 414 24.32 11.90 -6.80
C ALA A 414 23.88 10.65 -7.53
N THR A 415 24.83 9.87 -8.07
CA THR A 415 24.53 8.62 -8.78
C THR A 415 23.91 7.59 -7.83
N LEU A 416 24.44 7.46 -6.62
CA LEU A 416 23.91 6.52 -5.64
C LEU A 416 22.49 6.90 -5.20
N PHE A 417 22.21 8.20 -5.01
CA PHE A 417 20.87 8.70 -4.70
C PHE A 417 19.87 8.41 -5.83
N VAL A 418 20.26 8.67 -7.08
CA VAL A 418 19.40 8.42 -8.24
C VAL A 418 19.10 6.92 -8.38
N VAL A 419 20.12 6.07 -8.31
CA VAL A 419 19.94 4.61 -8.40
C VAL A 419 19.08 4.09 -7.25
N GLY A 420 19.39 4.51 -6.02
CA GLY A 420 18.61 4.13 -4.84
C GLY A 420 17.17 4.62 -4.91
N GLY A 421 16.95 5.88 -5.23
CA GLY A 421 15.63 6.48 -5.39
C GLY A 421 14.80 5.82 -6.50
N PHE A 422 15.43 5.53 -7.65
CA PHE A 422 14.77 4.78 -8.73
C PHE A 422 14.38 3.37 -8.27
N VAL A 423 15.30 2.61 -7.68
CA VAL A 423 15.03 1.23 -7.23
C VAL A 423 13.92 1.21 -6.19
N VAL A 424 13.92 2.13 -5.23
CA VAL A 424 12.88 2.27 -4.19
C VAL A 424 11.51 2.54 -4.84
N LEU A 425 11.41 3.55 -5.70
CA LEU A 425 10.13 3.95 -6.30
C LEU A 425 9.64 2.95 -7.34
N PHE A 426 10.55 2.32 -8.09
CA PHE A 426 10.22 1.25 -9.02
C PHE A 426 9.74 -0.01 -8.29
N SER A 427 10.39 -0.41 -7.18
CA SER A 427 9.94 -1.55 -6.38
C SER A 427 8.56 -1.33 -5.80
N THR A 428 8.26 -0.10 -5.36
CA THR A 428 6.92 0.26 -4.86
C THR A 428 5.89 0.21 -5.99
N THR A 429 6.18 0.79 -7.16
CA THR A 429 5.29 0.72 -8.33
C THR A 429 5.01 -0.75 -8.70
N PHE A 430 6.04 -1.59 -8.74
CA PHE A 430 5.95 -3.00 -9.12
C PHE A 430 5.13 -3.81 -8.11
N SER A 431 5.50 -3.75 -6.82
CA SER A 431 4.87 -4.56 -5.77
C SER A 431 3.44 -4.09 -5.44
N ALA A 432 3.20 -2.77 -5.39
CA ALA A 432 1.87 -2.22 -5.15
C ALA A 432 0.90 -2.49 -6.32
N THR A 433 1.36 -2.38 -7.58
CA THR A 433 0.54 -2.74 -8.75
C THR A 433 0.19 -4.22 -8.74
N ALA A 434 1.16 -5.08 -8.42
CA ALA A 434 0.94 -6.52 -8.28
C ALA A 434 -0.09 -6.84 -7.19
N GLY A 435 0.00 -6.23 -6.01
CA GLY A 435 -0.95 -6.41 -4.91
C GLY A 435 -2.34 -5.88 -5.24
N SER A 436 -2.42 -4.64 -5.76
CA SER A 436 -3.68 -4.00 -6.13
C SER A 436 -4.41 -4.74 -7.24
N SER A 437 -3.70 -5.36 -8.19
CA SER A 437 -4.33 -6.13 -9.26
C SER A 437 -5.10 -7.34 -8.73
N ARG A 438 -4.60 -7.99 -7.70
CA ARG A 438 -5.26 -9.12 -7.03
C ARG A 438 -6.46 -8.65 -6.20
N LEU A 439 -6.24 -7.57 -5.45
CA LEU A 439 -7.27 -6.97 -4.60
C LEU A 439 -8.48 -6.51 -5.43
N VAL A 440 -8.26 -5.84 -6.58
CA VAL A 440 -9.35 -5.39 -7.45
C VAL A 440 -10.02 -6.55 -8.16
N ALA A 441 -9.27 -7.55 -8.65
CA ALA A 441 -9.86 -8.74 -9.25
C ALA A 441 -10.77 -9.48 -8.24
N ASP A 442 -10.32 -9.62 -7.00
CA ASP A 442 -11.13 -10.21 -5.93
C ASP A 442 -12.36 -9.34 -5.57
N ALA A 443 -12.20 -8.02 -5.53
CA ALA A 443 -13.32 -7.10 -5.31
C ALA A 443 -14.42 -7.31 -6.37
N LEU A 444 -14.07 -7.42 -7.64
CA LEU A 444 -15.01 -7.69 -8.71
C LEU A 444 -15.73 -9.05 -8.54
N CYS A 445 -15.00 -10.06 -8.05
CA CYS A 445 -15.57 -11.36 -7.72
C CYS A 445 -16.54 -11.27 -6.52
N VAL A 446 -16.13 -10.66 -5.41
CA VAL A 446 -16.97 -10.51 -4.20
C VAL A 446 -18.22 -9.69 -4.49
N MET A 447 -18.10 -8.67 -5.35
CA MET A 447 -19.23 -7.88 -5.81
C MET A 447 -20.12 -8.63 -6.84
N GLY A 448 -19.68 -9.78 -7.31
CA GLY A 448 -20.40 -10.58 -8.33
C GLY A 448 -20.38 -9.93 -9.71
N VAL A 449 -19.49 -8.98 -9.98
CA VAL A 449 -19.29 -8.41 -11.33
C VAL A 449 -18.61 -9.42 -12.23
N VAL A 450 -17.72 -10.21 -11.63
CA VAL A 450 -17.00 -11.34 -12.26
C VAL A 450 -17.39 -12.61 -11.51
N ASP A 451 -17.46 -13.73 -12.23
CA ASP A 451 -17.69 -15.03 -11.59
C ASP A 451 -16.47 -15.42 -10.74
N GLY A 452 -16.66 -15.46 -9.43
CA GLY A 452 -15.62 -15.79 -8.45
C GLY A 452 -15.23 -17.28 -8.46
N SER A 453 -16.03 -18.16 -9.05
CA SER A 453 -15.72 -19.58 -9.22
C SER A 453 -14.78 -19.86 -10.39
N ASP A 454 -14.65 -18.93 -11.34
CA ASP A 454 -13.73 -19.04 -12.47
C ASP A 454 -12.38 -18.40 -12.15
N TYR A 455 -11.39 -19.24 -11.79
CA TYR A 455 -10.02 -18.80 -11.53
C TYR A 455 -9.36 -18.11 -12.75
N HIS A 456 -9.67 -18.56 -13.97
CA HIS A 456 -9.14 -17.95 -15.19
C HIS A 456 -9.72 -16.55 -15.42
N ALA A 457 -11.01 -16.33 -15.10
CA ALA A 457 -11.59 -15.00 -15.13
C ALA A 457 -10.89 -14.07 -14.13
N ARG A 458 -10.66 -14.53 -12.90
CA ARG A 458 -9.89 -13.78 -11.88
C ARG A 458 -8.51 -13.38 -12.38
N LEU A 459 -7.74 -14.32 -12.96
CA LEU A 459 -6.41 -14.05 -13.53
C LEU A 459 -6.48 -13.06 -14.70
N ARG A 460 -7.50 -13.16 -15.55
CA ARG A 460 -7.72 -12.22 -16.66
C ARG A 460 -7.90 -10.79 -16.15
N PHE A 461 -8.75 -10.59 -15.14
CA PHE A 461 -8.98 -9.27 -14.55
C PHE A 461 -7.77 -8.74 -13.79
N THR A 462 -6.98 -9.61 -13.14
CA THR A 462 -5.68 -9.24 -12.58
C THR A 462 -4.76 -8.63 -13.65
N ARG A 463 -4.63 -9.29 -14.82
CA ARG A 463 -3.81 -8.78 -15.94
C ARG A 463 -4.36 -7.48 -16.53
N ILE A 464 -5.68 -7.39 -16.71
CA ILE A 464 -6.34 -6.16 -17.19
C ILE A 464 -6.04 -5.00 -16.24
N TYR A 465 -6.15 -5.23 -14.93
CA TYR A 465 -5.90 -4.18 -13.94
C TYR A 465 -4.43 -3.75 -13.91
N ILE A 466 -3.46 -4.63 -14.14
CA ILE A 466 -2.04 -4.24 -14.23
C ILE A 466 -1.86 -3.13 -15.27
N VAL A 467 -2.36 -3.36 -16.49
CA VAL A 467 -2.27 -2.37 -17.58
C VAL A 467 -3.08 -1.12 -17.25
N PHE A 468 -4.32 -1.31 -16.82
CA PHE A 468 -5.24 -0.21 -16.49
C PHE A 468 -4.71 0.67 -15.34
N GLY A 469 -4.27 0.05 -14.23
CA GLY A 469 -3.77 0.77 -13.05
C GLY A 469 -2.50 1.57 -13.34
N LEU A 470 -1.54 0.98 -14.07
CA LEU A 470 -0.33 1.69 -14.51
C LEU A 470 -0.67 2.84 -15.46
N THR A 471 -1.60 2.64 -16.40
CA THR A 471 -2.05 3.71 -17.30
C THR A 471 -2.70 4.84 -16.53
N MET A 472 -3.62 4.53 -15.61
CA MET A 472 -4.29 5.54 -14.79
C MET A 472 -3.31 6.30 -13.89
N GLY A 473 -2.36 5.62 -13.25
CA GLY A 473 -1.29 6.26 -12.49
C GLY A 473 -0.44 7.19 -13.35
N THR A 474 -0.01 6.72 -14.51
CA THR A 474 0.78 7.53 -15.46
C THR A 474 0.01 8.78 -15.93
N VAL A 475 -1.26 8.62 -16.30
CA VAL A 475 -2.12 9.76 -16.69
C VAL A 475 -2.27 10.75 -15.55
N THR A 476 -2.49 10.25 -14.31
CA THR A 476 -2.59 11.12 -13.13
C THR A 476 -1.31 11.93 -12.92
N TYR A 477 -0.14 11.30 -13.04
CA TYR A 477 1.12 12.03 -12.95
C TYR A 477 1.29 13.06 -14.08
N CYS A 478 0.97 12.70 -15.32
CA CYS A 478 1.04 13.63 -16.45
C CYS A 478 0.15 14.86 -16.27
N LEU A 479 -0.98 14.73 -15.58
CA LEU A 479 -1.89 15.83 -15.29
C LEU A 479 -1.42 16.70 -14.10
N LEU A 480 -0.99 16.09 -13.00
CA LEU A 480 -0.71 16.80 -11.74
C LEU A 480 0.77 17.18 -11.58
N GLN A 481 1.71 16.36 -12.01
CA GLN A 481 3.17 16.54 -11.97
C GLN A 481 3.76 16.94 -10.61
N ASN A 482 3.05 16.67 -9.53
CA ASN A 482 3.45 17.01 -8.17
C ASN A 482 3.30 15.79 -7.23
N PRO A 483 4.30 14.89 -7.19
CA PRO A 483 4.23 13.68 -6.36
C PRO A 483 3.96 13.95 -4.87
N PRO A 484 4.57 14.94 -4.19
CA PRO A 484 4.27 15.22 -2.79
C PRO A 484 2.79 15.56 -2.54
N LEU A 485 2.19 16.43 -3.38
CA LEU A 485 0.78 16.77 -3.28
C LEU A 485 -0.11 15.53 -3.49
N MET A 486 0.24 14.69 -4.47
CA MET A 486 -0.50 13.46 -4.77
C MET A 486 -0.46 12.48 -3.59
N LEU A 487 0.68 12.39 -2.88
CA LEU A 487 0.82 11.59 -1.66
C LEU A 487 -0.04 12.13 -0.51
N VAL A 488 -0.08 13.44 -0.33
CA VAL A 488 -0.94 14.08 0.70
C VAL A 488 -2.42 13.78 0.41
N ILE A 489 -2.88 13.95 -0.84
CA ILE A 489 -4.26 13.65 -1.22
C ILE A 489 -4.61 12.18 -0.95
N SER A 490 -3.73 11.27 -1.36
CA SER A 490 -3.95 9.83 -1.12
C SER A 490 -3.86 9.45 0.36
N GLY A 491 -3.11 10.19 1.16
CA GLY A 491 -2.99 10.00 2.60
C GLY A 491 -4.34 10.15 3.35
N PHE A 492 -5.26 10.96 2.83
CA PHE A 492 -6.61 11.07 3.40
C PHE A 492 -7.38 9.74 3.38
N VAL A 493 -7.10 8.86 2.44
CA VAL A 493 -7.68 7.51 2.42
C VAL A 493 -7.28 6.73 3.66
N ALA A 494 -6.04 6.87 4.11
CA ALA A 494 -5.57 6.22 5.34
C ALA A 494 -6.32 6.72 6.58
N VAL A 495 -6.59 8.04 6.66
CA VAL A 495 -7.37 8.64 7.76
C VAL A 495 -8.75 8.00 7.87
N VAL A 496 -9.40 7.72 6.74
CA VAL A 496 -10.74 7.10 6.69
C VAL A 496 -10.69 5.60 6.98
N LEU A 497 -9.69 4.89 6.47
CA LEU A 497 -9.64 3.43 6.54
C LEU A 497 -8.99 2.89 7.80
N TYR A 498 -8.01 3.57 8.41
CA TYR A 498 -7.37 3.06 9.64
C TYR A 498 -8.36 2.79 10.79
N PRO A 499 -9.38 3.62 11.06
CA PRO A 499 -10.41 3.28 12.05
C PRO A 499 -11.16 2.00 11.70
N VAL A 500 -11.49 1.82 10.43
CA VAL A 500 -12.19 0.61 9.95
C VAL A 500 -11.32 -0.63 10.15
N PHE A 501 -10.01 -0.53 9.86
CA PHE A 501 -9.06 -1.62 10.07
C PHE A 501 -8.84 -1.90 11.55
N GLY A 502 -8.68 -0.87 12.38
CA GLY A 502 -8.52 -1.03 13.83
C GLY A 502 -9.71 -1.75 14.47
N VAL A 503 -10.92 -1.21 14.29
CA VAL A 503 -12.15 -1.77 14.85
C VAL A 503 -12.54 -3.08 14.17
N GLY A 504 -12.42 -3.16 12.84
CA GLY A 504 -12.75 -4.36 12.07
C GLY A 504 -11.89 -5.55 12.47
N THR A 505 -10.59 -5.34 12.67
CA THR A 505 -9.67 -6.39 13.11
C THR A 505 -10.01 -6.89 14.52
N LEU A 506 -10.35 -5.98 15.44
CA LEU A 506 -10.83 -6.34 16.79
C LEU A 506 -12.13 -7.14 16.71
N TYR A 507 -13.08 -6.73 15.89
CA TYR A 507 -14.32 -7.49 15.68
C TYR A 507 -14.06 -8.90 15.15
N LEU A 508 -13.24 -9.02 14.09
CA LEU A 508 -12.88 -10.31 13.48
C LEU A 508 -12.14 -11.21 14.47
N ARG A 509 -11.33 -10.64 15.35
CA ARG A 509 -10.63 -11.36 16.42
C ARG A 509 -11.59 -12.17 17.28
N TYR A 510 -12.71 -11.60 17.67
CA TYR A 510 -13.67 -12.22 18.58
C TYR A 510 -14.75 -13.05 17.86
N ARG A 511 -15.08 -12.71 16.61
CA ARG A 511 -16.17 -13.34 15.87
C ARG A 511 -15.72 -14.25 14.73
N GLY A 512 -14.53 -13.99 14.15
CA GLY A 512 -14.07 -14.68 12.96
C GLY A 512 -12.97 -15.71 13.21
N VAL A 513 -12.17 -15.57 14.29
CA VAL A 513 -11.05 -16.48 14.57
C VAL A 513 -11.48 -17.57 15.53
N ASP A 514 -11.18 -18.85 15.19
CA ASP A 514 -11.42 -20.01 16.04
C ASP A 514 -10.75 -19.83 17.42
N LYS A 515 -11.50 -20.12 18.48
CA LYS A 515 -11.04 -19.94 19.87
C LYS A 515 -9.76 -20.71 20.17
N ARG A 516 -9.57 -21.89 19.55
CA ARG A 516 -8.43 -22.79 19.76
C ARG A 516 -7.10 -22.22 19.28
N ILE A 517 -7.12 -21.28 18.32
CA ILE A 517 -5.92 -20.66 17.74
C ILE A 517 -5.76 -19.18 18.10
N ARG A 518 -6.60 -18.65 18.98
CA ARG A 518 -6.47 -17.28 19.48
C ARG A 518 -5.16 -17.12 20.25
N PRO A 519 -4.43 -16.00 20.07
CA PRO A 519 -3.23 -15.74 20.87
C PRO A 519 -3.57 -15.42 22.33
N GLY A 520 -2.54 -15.44 23.15
CA GLY A 520 -2.65 -15.16 24.58
C GLY A 520 -3.07 -13.72 24.94
N PRO A 521 -3.29 -13.44 26.23
CA PRO A 521 -3.81 -12.15 26.70
C PRO A 521 -2.87 -10.98 26.35
N LEU A 522 -1.56 -11.16 26.46
CA LEU A 522 -0.58 -10.10 26.13
C LEU A 522 -0.71 -9.62 24.69
N THR A 523 -0.76 -10.55 23.74
CA THR A 523 -0.94 -10.21 22.31
C THR A 523 -2.32 -9.59 22.06
N THR A 524 -3.33 -10.01 22.83
CA THR A 524 -4.67 -9.44 22.73
C THR A 524 -4.71 -8.00 23.25
N SER A 525 -4.09 -7.72 24.41
CA SER A 525 -3.98 -6.36 24.95
C SER A 525 -3.21 -5.44 24.00
N TRP A 526 -2.13 -5.94 23.41
CA TRP A 526 -1.36 -5.21 22.42
C TRP A 526 -2.17 -4.89 21.15
N LEU A 527 -2.98 -5.85 20.67
CA LEU A 527 -3.90 -5.61 19.56
C LEU A 527 -4.95 -4.55 19.89
N TRP A 528 -5.48 -4.53 21.13
CA TRP A 528 -6.40 -3.50 21.59
C TRP A 528 -5.75 -2.11 21.56
N ILE A 529 -4.55 -1.98 22.10
CA ILE A 529 -3.79 -0.72 22.08
C ILE A 529 -3.60 -0.27 20.64
N CYS A 530 -3.08 -1.11 19.76
CA CYS A 530 -2.82 -0.77 18.37
C CYS A 530 -4.11 -0.47 17.59
N GLY A 531 -5.15 -1.28 17.77
CA GLY A 531 -6.43 -1.09 17.09
C GLY A 531 -7.13 0.20 17.50
N LEU A 532 -7.12 0.54 18.79
CA LEU A 532 -7.68 1.80 19.30
C LEU A 532 -6.83 2.99 18.87
N THR A 533 -5.50 2.86 18.84
CA THR A 533 -4.64 3.93 18.32
C THR A 533 -4.97 4.24 16.85
N LEU A 534 -5.14 3.23 16.00
CA LEU A 534 -5.57 3.45 14.63
C LEU A 534 -6.97 4.06 14.54
N ALA A 535 -7.88 3.64 15.41
CA ALA A 535 -9.27 4.10 15.39
C ALA A 535 -9.42 5.57 15.86
N ILE A 536 -8.56 6.03 16.77
CA ILE A 536 -8.66 7.35 17.39
C ILE A 536 -7.66 8.34 16.77
N LEU A 537 -6.39 7.95 16.67
CA LEU A 537 -5.33 8.85 16.23
C LEU A 537 -5.52 9.31 14.78
N SER A 538 -5.96 8.42 13.88
CA SER A 538 -6.11 8.80 12.47
C SER A 538 -7.23 9.83 12.23
N PRO A 539 -8.47 9.65 12.75
CA PRO A 539 -9.49 10.71 12.62
C PRO A 539 -9.12 11.98 13.38
N ALA A 540 -8.53 11.85 14.59
CA ALA A 540 -8.08 13.02 15.36
C ALA A 540 -7.01 13.82 14.59
N ALA A 541 -6.08 13.13 13.95
CA ALA A 541 -5.10 13.73 13.05
C ALA A 541 -5.77 14.46 11.87
N GLY A 542 -6.72 13.82 11.20
CA GLY A 542 -7.47 14.45 10.11
C GLY A 542 -8.25 15.68 10.53
N LEU A 543 -8.90 15.63 11.69
CA LEU A 543 -9.64 16.79 12.26
C LEU A 543 -8.68 17.92 12.65
N LEU A 544 -7.53 17.59 13.23
CA LEU A 544 -6.51 18.58 13.57
C LEU A 544 -5.97 19.28 12.32
N VAL A 545 -5.67 18.53 11.25
CA VAL A 545 -5.27 19.11 9.95
C VAL A 545 -6.33 20.09 9.44
N LEU A 546 -7.59 19.70 9.46
CA LEU A 546 -8.69 20.57 9.02
C LEU A 546 -8.84 21.81 9.90
N ALA A 547 -8.74 21.67 11.22
CA ALA A 547 -8.86 22.77 12.17
C ALA A 547 -7.73 23.80 11.99
N LEU A 548 -6.50 23.32 11.77
CA LEU A 548 -5.34 24.19 11.49
C LEU A 548 -5.46 24.90 10.14
N GLN A 549 -5.94 24.20 9.10
CA GLN A 549 -6.15 24.82 7.77
C GLN A 549 -7.25 25.88 7.77
N GLN A 550 -8.27 25.72 8.63
CA GLN A 550 -9.36 26.69 8.76
C GLN A 550 -9.04 27.82 9.75
N GLY A 551 -7.86 27.80 10.40
CA GLY A 551 -7.49 28.79 11.41
C GLY A 551 -8.36 28.72 12.70
N TRP A 552 -8.93 27.55 13.00
CA TRP A 552 -9.71 27.35 14.24
C TRP A 552 -8.83 27.13 15.46
N ILE A 553 -7.58 26.72 15.25
CA ILE A 553 -6.57 26.47 16.28
C ILE A 553 -5.25 27.06 15.77
N ASP A 554 -4.63 27.93 16.57
CA ASP A 554 -3.25 28.37 16.42
C ASP A 554 -2.40 27.61 17.43
N ILE A 555 -1.36 26.92 16.96
CA ILE A 555 -0.38 26.17 17.79
C ILE A 555 0.95 26.87 17.72
#